data_7d0587fdadcde71fc9f50a76d62b622e
#
_entry.id   7d0587fdadcde71fc9f50a76d62b622e
#
_cell.length_a   1.000
_cell.length_b   1.000
_cell.length_c   1.000
_cell.angle_alpha   90.00
_cell.angle_beta   90.00
_cell.angle_gamma   90.00
#
_symmetry.space_group_name_H-M   'P 1'
#
loop_
_entity.id
_entity.type
_entity.pdbx_description
1 polymer ?
#
loop_
_entity_poly.entity_id
_entity_poly.type
_entity_poly.pdbx_seq_one_letter_code
_entity_poly.pdbx_strand_id
1 'polypeptide(L)'
;LVRCAWAGSQKYGALTWSGDIHSSFRSMKQQVQAGLNMGLAGIPWWTTDIGGFLGGNNEDPAFRELLVRWFAWGVFSPVFRPPKPIRI
;
A
#
# COMPACT_ATOMS: atom_id res chain seq x y z
N LEU A 1 -10.81 -2.67 8.52
CA LEU A 1 -9.96 -2.86 7.34
C LEU A 1 -10.68 -3.73 6.30
N VAL A 2 -10.79 -3.25 5.09
CA VAL A 2 -11.49 -3.96 4.01
C VAL A 2 -10.68 -3.92 2.72
N ARG A 3 -10.81 -4.97 1.88
CA ARG A 3 -10.11 -5.05 0.59
C ARG A 3 -10.77 -4.24 -0.51
N CYS A 4 -12.03 -3.92 -0.37
CA CYS A 4 -12.75 -3.11 -1.35
C CYS A 4 -13.78 -2.23 -0.66
N ALA A 5 -13.98 -1.07 -1.24
CA ALA A 5 -14.96 -0.11 -0.81
C ALA A 5 -15.39 0.74 -2.01
N TRP A 6 -16.52 1.37 -1.90
CA TRP A 6 -17.07 2.25 -2.91
C TRP A 6 -17.79 3.43 -2.28
N ALA A 7 -18.33 4.31 -3.10
CA ALA A 7 -19.00 5.51 -2.66
C ALA A 7 -20.08 5.18 -1.60
N GLY A 8 -19.96 5.84 -0.43
CA GLY A 8 -20.84 5.61 0.72
C GLY A 8 -20.24 4.70 1.80
N SER A 9 -19.20 3.93 1.50
CA SER A 9 -18.55 3.05 2.50
C SER A 9 -17.86 3.84 3.62
N GLN A 10 -17.49 5.09 3.39
CA GLN A 10 -16.84 5.95 4.39
C GLN A 10 -17.69 6.17 5.63
N LYS A 11 -19.02 6.09 5.54
CA LYS A 11 -19.93 6.22 6.70
C LYS A 11 -19.76 5.10 7.73
N TYR A 12 -19.15 3.99 7.34
CA TYR A 12 -18.85 2.86 8.22
C TYR A 12 -17.43 2.91 8.78
N GLY A 13 -16.67 3.97 8.52
CA GLY A 13 -15.27 4.07 8.94
C GLY A 13 -14.36 3.09 8.21
N ALA A 14 -14.66 2.78 6.94
CA ALA A 14 -13.90 1.81 6.17
C ALA A 14 -12.46 2.30 5.94
N LEU A 15 -11.50 1.49 6.37
CA LEU A 15 -10.09 1.61 6.00
C LEU A 15 -9.81 0.57 4.91
N THR A 16 -9.43 1.05 3.73
CA THR A 16 -9.21 0.20 2.56
C THR A 16 -7.72 0.02 2.30
N TRP A 17 -7.32 -1.21 1.96
CA TRP A 17 -5.96 -1.46 1.49
C TRP A 17 -5.99 -2.19 0.15
N SER A 18 -4.90 -2.11 -0.57
CA SER A 18 -4.79 -2.61 -1.94
C SER A 18 -4.78 -4.14 -2.08
N GLY A 19 -4.80 -4.88 -0.98
CA GLY A 19 -4.72 -6.34 -1.02
C GLY A 19 -3.31 -6.85 -1.28
N ASP A 20 -3.23 -8.06 -1.83
CA ASP A 20 -1.97 -8.79 -2.04
C ASP A 20 -1.32 -8.38 -3.36
N ILE A 21 -0.64 -7.25 -3.34
CA ILE A 21 0.03 -6.67 -4.52
C ILE A 21 1.46 -7.16 -4.65
N HIS A 22 1.99 -7.12 -5.88
CA HIS A 22 3.37 -7.52 -6.16
C HIS A 22 4.40 -6.54 -5.63
N SER A 23 5.54 -7.07 -5.21
CA SER A 23 6.71 -6.30 -4.77
C SER A 23 7.49 -5.79 -5.98
N SER A 24 7.00 -4.71 -6.60
CA SER A 24 7.61 -4.09 -7.78
C SER A 24 7.43 -2.58 -7.79
N PHE A 25 8.31 -1.86 -8.48
CA PHE A 25 8.15 -0.42 -8.68
C PHE A 25 6.89 -0.07 -9.45
N ARG A 26 6.50 -0.93 -10.39
CA ARG A 26 5.25 -0.75 -11.13
C ARG A 26 4.04 -0.79 -10.20
N SER A 27 3.98 -1.78 -9.31
CA SER A 27 2.93 -1.86 -8.30
C SER A 27 2.93 -0.65 -7.38
N MET A 28 4.09 -0.22 -6.90
CA MET A 28 4.20 0.96 -6.06
C MET A 28 3.64 2.20 -6.74
N LYS A 29 4.00 2.44 -8.00
CA LYS A 29 3.46 3.56 -8.79
C LYS A 29 1.94 3.50 -8.89
N GLN A 30 1.40 2.31 -9.16
CA GLN A 30 -0.04 2.10 -9.23
C GLN A 30 -0.72 2.39 -7.89
N GLN A 31 -0.06 2.08 -6.77
CA GLN A 31 -0.63 2.32 -5.44
C GLN A 31 -0.69 3.81 -5.10
N VAL A 32 0.30 4.60 -5.51
CA VAL A 32 0.25 6.05 -5.36
C VAL A 32 -0.95 6.62 -6.11
N GLN A 33 -1.13 6.22 -7.35
CA GLN A 33 -2.27 6.65 -8.16
C GLN A 33 -3.61 6.20 -7.56
N ALA A 34 -3.69 4.94 -7.13
CA ALA A 34 -4.89 4.39 -6.52
C ALA A 34 -5.26 5.12 -5.23
N GLY A 35 -4.28 5.41 -4.37
CA GLY A 35 -4.52 6.15 -3.13
C GLY A 35 -5.05 7.56 -3.37
N LEU A 36 -4.49 8.27 -4.35
CA LEU A 36 -4.97 9.59 -4.75
C LEU A 36 -6.41 9.52 -5.28
N ASN A 37 -6.72 8.54 -6.11
CA ASN A 37 -8.06 8.34 -6.67
C ASN A 37 -9.08 7.96 -5.58
N MET A 38 -8.70 7.14 -4.61
CA MET A 38 -9.55 6.82 -3.47
C MET A 38 -9.86 8.06 -2.64
N GLY A 39 -8.89 8.95 -2.44
CA GLY A 39 -9.10 10.23 -1.79
C GLY A 39 -10.12 11.09 -2.54
N LEU A 40 -10.01 11.19 -3.87
CA LEU A 40 -10.96 11.90 -4.72
C LEU A 40 -12.37 11.30 -4.66
N ALA A 41 -12.48 9.98 -4.51
CA ALA A 41 -13.76 9.29 -4.35
C ALA A 41 -14.38 9.46 -2.96
N GLY A 42 -13.71 10.16 -2.04
CA GLY A 42 -14.20 10.38 -0.68
C GLY A 42 -13.88 9.24 0.28
N ILE A 43 -12.92 8.39 -0.04
CA ILE A 43 -12.44 7.29 0.81
C ILE A 43 -10.98 7.57 1.18
N PRO A 44 -10.71 8.48 2.16
CA PRO A 44 -9.36 8.91 2.49
C PRO A 44 -8.57 7.90 3.33
N TRP A 45 -9.25 7.01 4.02
CA TRP A 45 -8.61 5.96 4.82
C TRP A 45 -8.09 4.87 3.89
N TRP A 46 -6.84 5.03 3.49
CA TRP A 46 -6.16 4.17 2.52
C TRP A 46 -4.78 3.76 3.02
N THR A 47 -4.39 2.54 2.71
CA THR A 47 -3.05 2.04 2.95
C THR A 47 -2.64 0.99 1.93
N THR A 48 -1.36 0.66 1.90
CA THR A 48 -0.81 -0.47 1.15
C THR A 48 0.18 -1.22 2.02
N ASP A 49 0.43 -2.48 1.69
CA ASP A 49 1.53 -3.23 2.30
C ASP A 49 2.86 -2.65 1.78
N ILE A 50 3.64 -2.04 2.66
CA ILE A 50 4.93 -1.44 2.31
C ILE A 50 5.86 -2.52 1.76
N GLY A 51 6.38 -2.29 0.55
CA GLY A 51 7.21 -3.26 -0.15
C GLY A 51 6.41 -4.31 -0.91
N GLY A 52 5.09 -4.26 -0.90
CA GLY A 52 4.20 -5.24 -1.52
C GLY A 52 3.99 -6.48 -0.65
N PHE A 53 3.12 -7.37 -1.08
CA PHE A 53 2.79 -8.61 -0.38
C PHE A 53 3.35 -9.85 -1.07
N LEU A 54 3.28 -9.90 -2.39
CA LEU A 54 3.71 -11.03 -3.20
C LEU A 54 5.11 -10.81 -3.76
N GLY A 55 5.99 -11.75 -3.52
CA GLY A 55 7.39 -11.67 -3.93
C GLY A 55 8.24 -10.89 -2.92
N GLY A 56 9.34 -10.36 -3.41
CA GLY A 56 10.31 -9.64 -2.59
C GLY A 56 11.40 -10.55 -2.04
N ASN A 57 12.65 -10.20 -2.32
CA ASN A 57 13.81 -10.89 -1.82
C ASN A 57 14.74 -9.88 -1.15
N ASN A 58 14.92 -10.00 0.16
CA ASN A 58 15.72 -9.06 0.95
C ASN A 58 17.18 -9.00 0.54
N GLU A 59 17.66 -9.99 -0.16
CA GLU A 59 19.04 -10.03 -0.66
C GLU A 59 19.18 -9.34 -2.03
N ASP A 60 18.07 -9.07 -2.69
CA ASP A 60 18.05 -8.34 -3.95
C ASP A 60 18.19 -6.83 -3.69
N PRO A 61 19.25 -6.18 -4.19
CA PRO A 61 19.43 -4.74 -4.03
C PRO A 61 18.25 -3.91 -4.59
N ALA A 62 17.65 -4.36 -5.69
CA ALA A 62 16.49 -3.69 -6.28
C ALA A 62 15.29 -3.71 -5.35
N PHE A 63 15.05 -4.83 -4.66
CA PHE A 63 14.00 -4.93 -3.68
C PHE A 63 14.26 -4.04 -2.45
N ARG A 64 15.50 -3.94 -2.00
CA ARG A 64 15.86 -3.03 -0.90
C ARG A 64 15.59 -1.59 -1.26
N GLU A 65 15.92 -1.17 -2.46
CA GLU A 65 15.62 0.17 -2.97
C GLU A 65 14.11 0.41 -3.03
N LEU A 66 13.34 -0.55 -3.53
CA LEU A 66 11.88 -0.49 -3.56
C LEU A 66 11.32 -0.32 -2.15
N LEU A 67 11.82 -1.09 -1.19
CA LEU A 67 11.36 -1.06 0.20
C LEU A 67 11.58 0.33 0.83
N VAL A 68 12.77 0.92 0.61
CA VAL A 68 13.10 2.26 1.10
C VAL A 68 12.17 3.31 0.51
N ARG A 69 11.94 3.27 -0.81
CA ARG A 69 11.05 4.21 -1.48
C ARG A 69 9.61 4.06 -1.03
N TRP A 70 9.15 2.84 -0.90
CA TRP A 70 7.78 2.56 -0.45
C TRP A 70 7.56 2.96 1.00
N PHE A 71 8.56 2.73 1.85
CA PHE A 71 8.54 3.16 3.24
C PHE A 71 8.41 4.69 3.33
N ALA A 72 9.20 5.43 2.57
CA ALA A 72 9.16 6.89 2.53
C ALA A 72 7.76 7.40 2.13
N TRP A 73 7.13 6.77 1.14
CA TRP A 73 5.77 7.12 0.75
C TRP A 73 4.75 6.69 1.83
N GLY A 74 4.94 5.54 2.44
CA GLY A 74 4.06 5.03 3.49
C GLY A 74 3.93 5.96 4.70
N VAL A 75 5.00 6.69 5.03
CA VAL A 75 5.00 7.68 6.13
C VAL A 75 3.94 8.76 5.90
N PHE A 76 3.64 9.10 4.66
CA PHE A 76 2.64 10.10 4.29
C PHE A 76 1.25 9.50 4.04
N SER A 77 1.09 8.20 4.17
CA SER A 77 -0.21 7.54 4.05
C SER A 77 -1.02 7.72 5.33
N PRO A 78 -2.36 7.78 5.25
CA PRO A 78 -3.22 7.95 6.43
C PRO A 78 -3.02 6.87 7.50
N VAL A 79 -2.67 5.66 7.08
CA VAL A 79 -2.34 4.54 7.97
C VAL A 79 -1.03 3.93 7.51
N PHE A 80 -0.09 3.84 8.42
CA PHE A 80 1.20 3.20 8.18
C PHE A 80 1.04 1.69 8.41
N ARG A 81 1.16 0.93 7.33
CA ARG A 81 1.13 -0.54 7.38
C ARG A 81 2.53 -1.07 7.13
N PRO A 82 3.21 -1.59 8.15
CA PRO A 82 4.60 -2.01 8.01
C PRO A 82 4.73 -3.17 7.02
N PRO A 83 5.93 -3.36 6.48
CA PRO A 83 6.17 -4.47 5.58
C PRO A 83 5.92 -5.80 6.29
N LYS A 84 5.55 -6.79 5.49
CA LYS A 84 5.42 -8.17 5.93
C LYS A 84 6.69 -8.59 6.69
N PRO A 85 6.57 -9.30 7.81
CA PRO A 85 7.76 -9.79 8.53
C PRO A 85 8.68 -10.55 7.58
N ILE A 86 9.96 -10.20 7.64
CA ILE A 86 11.01 -10.86 6.87
C ILE A 86 11.09 -12.30 7.36
N ARG A 87 10.72 -13.23 6.51
CA ARG A 87 11.05 -14.63 6.78
C ARG A 87 12.52 -14.83 6.44
N ILE A 88 13.27 -15.03 7.49
CA ILE A 88 14.66 -15.44 7.37
C ILE A 88 14.66 -16.93 6.97
#